data_0f1f9959395414897a3232e73d0e9c0a
#
_entry.id   0f1f9959395414897a3232e73d0e9c0a
#
_cell.length_a   1.000
_cell.length_b   1.000
_cell.length_c   1.000
_cell.angle_alpha   90.00
_cell.angle_beta   90.00
_cell.angle_gamma   90.00
#
_symmetry.space_group_name_H-M   'P 1'
#
loop_
_entity.id
_entity.type
_entity.pdbx_description
1 polymer ?
#
loop_
_entity_poly.entity_id
_entity_poly.type
_entity_poly.pdbx_seq_one_letter_code
_entity_poly.pdbx_strand_id
1 'polypeptide(L)'
;MDKKTAMENLARALQEKDAFNGAWLYAEKGEIVSKGALGFRDPEDTLPITEDTIFQLASVSKTFTAAAVMLLVRQGLLRPEDEITKFFPEIPYPGVTVRHLLNHTSGIPDYFDDADWFISIWKEEKRVPGTEEILRFLRETEAKPYFAPGEGLHYSNTGFNLLALLVERLSGVPYEEFLQKNIFEPAGMTSTRCCHIRRDGIPFENHARATVFEDGRWVADTDSEEDGDVVAFDGLNGDDYVFTNIFDMLRWDRALREGKILTAEEQELMYTPGKLNNGEDAVYDEEDGLGYGFGWGIGHDEDFGLIVSHSGGMPGVATWFERFIDADRTLVILSNRDYRDVRAYLGYWNGMEAVARDKEPEPVVCIEDIALKNPDKSEWESFCGKYEHPGDADFTVDEVFMKDGDLHAKAIDDDGDELEFMLYPLGDNEFGRKGGMLKLKFGEGCVMYDEFTCKKL
;
A
#
# COMPACT_ATOMS: atom_id res chain seq x y z
N MET A 1 -20.91 -14.14 16.77
CA MET A 1 -20.74 -14.16 15.30
C MET A 1 -19.91 -15.36 14.89
N ASP A 2 -20.28 -16.06 13.82
CA ASP A 2 -19.39 -17.05 13.19
C ASP A 2 -18.44 -16.32 12.23
N LYS A 3 -17.22 -16.12 12.70
CA LYS A 3 -16.18 -15.35 11.97
C LYS A 3 -15.89 -15.91 10.59
N LYS A 4 -15.84 -17.23 10.46
CA LYS A 4 -15.62 -17.90 9.17
C LYS A 4 -16.69 -17.48 8.17
N THR A 5 -17.95 -17.67 8.53
CA THR A 5 -19.09 -17.31 7.67
C THR A 5 -19.12 -15.80 7.38
N ALA A 6 -18.82 -14.96 8.36
CA ALA A 6 -18.80 -13.51 8.16
C ALA A 6 -17.73 -13.08 7.13
N MET A 7 -16.50 -13.57 7.25
CA MET A 7 -15.41 -13.28 6.31
C MET A 7 -15.67 -13.84 4.91
N GLU A 8 -16.18 -15.05 4.80
CA GLU A 8 -16.58 -15.64 3.51
C GLU A 8 -17.69 -14.84 2.81
N ASN A 9 -18.65 -14.32 3.58
CA ASN A 9 -19.73 -13.49 3.04
C ASN A 9 -19.23 -12.11 2.58
N LEU A 10 -18.32 -11.48 3.34
CA LEU A 10 -17.67 -10.23 2.93
C LEU A 10 -16.93 -10.42 1.61
N ALA A 11 -16.05 -11.40 1.52
CA ALA A 11 -15.27 -11.66 0.31
C ALA A 11 -16.18 -11.94 -0.91
N ARG A 12 -17.28 -12.70 -0.72
CA ARG A 12 -18.25 -12.96 -1.78
C ARG A 12 -19.01 -11.71 -2.20
N ALA A 13 -19.46 -10.88 -1.25
CA ALA A 13 -20.17 -9.64 -1.54
C ALA A 13 -19.32 -8.69 -2.39
N LEU A 14 -18.01 -8.66 -2.15
CA LEU A 14 -17.08 -7.87 -2.94
C LEU A 14 -16.82 -8.46 -4.32
N GLN A 15 -16.69 -9.78 -4.42
CA GLN A 15 -16.53 -10.44 -5.71
C GLN A 15 -17.74 -10.20 -6.62
N GLU A 16 -18.97 -10.23 -6.07
CA GLU A 16 -20.19 -9.92 -6.82
C GLU A 16 -20.21 -8.48 -7.37
N LYS A 17 -19.42 -7.58 -6.76
CA LYS A 17 -19.24 -6.18 -7.16
C LYS A 17 -17.98 -5.96 -8.01
N ASP A 18 -17.26 -7.02 -8.37
CA ASP A 18 -15.96 -6.97 -9.04
C ASP A 18 -14.92 -6.11 -8.28
N ALA A 19 -15.00 -6.15 -6.94
CA ALA A 19 -14.17 -5.34 -6.05
C ALA A 19 -13.18 -6.17 -5.20
N PHE A 20 -13.17 -7.49 -5.33
CA PHE A 20 -12.18 -8.38 -4.70
C PHE A 20 -11.76 -9.50 -5.63
N ASN A 21 -10.44 -9.66 -5.75
CA ASN A 21 -9.81 -10.72 -6.52
C ASN A 21 -8.51 -11.10 -5.81
N GLY A 22 -8.56 -12.15 -4.98
CA GLY A 22 -7.42 -12.45 -4.11
C GLY A 22 -7.67 -13.60 -3.15
N ALA A 23 -6.84 -13.65 -2.10
CA ALA A 23 -6.93 -14.64 -1.02
C ALA A 23 -6.84 -13.97 0.36
N TRP A 24 -7.49 -14.57 1.36
CA TRP A 24 -7.39 -14.12 2.75
C TRP A 24 -7.14 -15.28 3.71
N LEU A 25 -6.58 -14.95 4.87
CA LEU A 25 -6.45 -15.87 5.99
C LEU A 25 -6.62 -15.09 7.30
N TYR A 26 -7.42 -15.64 8.20
CA TYR A 26 -7.52 -15.20 9.58
C TYR A 26 -7.23 -16.37 10.52
N ALA A 27 -6.35 -16.16 11.50
CA ALA A 27 -5.96 -17.15 12.48
C ALA A 27 -6.01 -16.60 13.91
N GLU A 28 -6.34 -17.46 14.87
CA GLU A 28 -6.25 -17.20 16.30
C GLU A 28 -5.35 -18.25 16.94
N LYS A 29 -4.37 -17.81 17.73
CA LYS A 29 -3.39 -18.68 18.40
C LYS A 29 -2.70 -19.68 17.45
N GLY A 30 -2.47 -19.24 16.22
CA GLY A 30 -1.90 -20.06 15.15
C GLY A 30 -2.84 -21.03 14.45
N GLU A 31 -4.08 -21.17 14.92
CA GLU A 31 -5.10 -22.01 14.28
C GLU A 31 -5.91 -21.19 13.28
N ILE A 32 -6.03 -21.69 12.05
CA ILE A 32 -6.79 -21.02 10.99
C ILE A 32 -8.28 -21.07 11.30
N VAL A 33 -8.90 -19.91 11.50
CA VAL A 33 -10.34 -19.75 11.73
C VAL A 33 -11.08 -19.58 10.41
N SER A 34 -10.56 -18.75 9.51
CA SER A 34 -11.11 -18.49 8.17
C SER A 34 -10.00 -18.36 7.15
N LYS A 35 -10.22 -18.89 5.98
CA LYS A 35 -9.38 -18.65 4.79
C LYS A 35 -10.19 -18.86 3.54
N GLY A 36 -9.75 -18.28 2.45
CA GLY A 36 -10.39 -18.50 1.15
C GLY A 36 -9.63 -17.81 0.03
N ALA A 37 -10.10 -18.05 -1.18
CA ALA A 37 -9.57 -17.46 -2.40
C ALA A 37 -10.72 -17.29 -3.40
N LEU A 38 -10.76 -16.14 -4.07
CA LEU A 38 -11.79 -15.80 -5.03
C LEU A 38 -11.17 -15.06 -6.24
N GLY A 39 -11.81 -15.22 -7.39
CA GLY A 39 -11.42 -14.54 -8.62
C GLY A 39 -10.33 -15.26 -9.40
N PHE A 40 -9.57 -14.51 -10.18
CA PHE A 40 -8.67 -15.03 -11.20
C PHE A 40 -7.27 -14.41 -11.09
N ARG A 41 -6.26 -15.19 -11.46
CA ARG A 41 -4.85 -14.79 -11.39
C ARG A 41 -4.30 -14.24 -12.70
N ASP A 42 -5.15 -14.11 -13.70
CA ASP A 42 -4.83 -13.58 -15.04
C ASP A 42 -5.90 -12.55 -15.47
N PRO A 43 -5.55 -11.57 -16.30
CA PRO A 43 -6.49 -10.53 -16.73
C PRO A 43 -7.64 -11.09 -17.60
N GLU A 44 -7.46 -12.26 -18.23
CA GLU A 44 -8.46 -12.92 -19.09
C GLU A 44 -9.52 -13.68 -18.28
N ASP A 45 -9.44 -13.70 -16.95
CA ASP A 45 -10.35 -14.43 -16.05
C ASP A 45 -10.46 -15.94 -16.35
N THR A 46 -9.34 -16.57 -16.70
CA THR A 46 -9.29 -17.99 -17.10
C THR A 46 -8.69 -18.91 -16.06
N LEU A 47 -7.76 -18.41 -15.24
CA LEU A 47 -7.02 -19.17 -14.26
C LEU A 47 -7.47 -18.79 -12.84
N PRO A 48 -8.21 -19.64 -12.11
CA PRO A 48 -8.72 -19.29 -10.81
C PRO A 48 -7.60 -19.09 -9.79
N ILE A 49 -7.80 -18.14 -8.86
CA ILE A 49 -6.99 -18.02 -7.65
C ILE A 49 -7.31 -19.19 -6.73
N THR A 50 -6.28 -19.70 -6.08
CA THR A 50 -6.37 -20.72 -5.03
C THR A 50 -5.68 -20.20 -3.76
N GLU A 51 -5.91 -20.85 -2.63
CA GLU A 51 -5.27 -20.50 -1.36
C GLU A 51 -3.73 -20.58 -1.41
N ASP A 52 -3.17 -21.38 -2.33
CA ASP A 52 -1.73 -21.52 -2.56
C ASP A 52 -1.18 -20.55 -3.63
N THR A 53 -2.03 -19.70 -4.21
CA THR A 53 -1.60 -18.73 -5.21
C THR A 53 -0.60 -17.75 -4.61
N ILE A 54 0.46 -17.47 -5.38
CA ILE A 54 1.52 -16.54 -5.00
C ILE A 54 1.14 -15.12 -5.44
N PHE A 55 1.26 -14.16 -4.53
CA PHE A 55 1.00 -12.75 -4.75
C PHE A 55 2.25 -11.92 -4.47
N GLN A 56 2.40 -10.80 -5.16
CA GLN A 56 3.32 -9.74 -4.78
C GLN A 56 2.81 -9.07 -3.50
N LEU A 57 3.70 -8.74 -2.60
CA LEU A 57 3.34 -8.13 -1.32
C LEU A 57 3.34 -6.61 -1.33
N ALA A 58 3.94 -6.00 -2.35
CA ALA A 58 4.25 -4.57 -2.31
C ALA A 58 4.92 -4.19 -0.98
N SER A 59 4.56 -3.09 -0.36
CA SER A 59 5.22 -2.55 0.84
C SER A 59 5.18 -3.43 2.09
N VAL A 60 4.34 -4.46 2.16
CA VAL A 60 4.43 -5.48 3.23
C VAL A 60 5.83 -6.13 3.25
N SER A 61 6.56 -6.09 2.12
CA SER A 61 7.96 -6.52 1.99
C SER A 61 8.90 -5.81 2.96
N LYS A 62 8.60 -4.56 3.34
CA LYS A 62 9.40 -3.77 4.29
C LYS A 62 9.55 -4.44 5.65
N THR A 63 8.58 -5.25 6.05
CA THR A 63 8.65 -6.01 7.31
C THR A 63 9.81 -7.02 7.32
N PHE A 64 10.12 -7.61 6.16
CA PHE A 64 11.26 -8.52 5.99
C PHE A 64 12.59 -7.76 5.90
N THR A 65 12.61 -6.61 5.24
CA THR A 65 13.79 -5.74 5.16
C THR A 65 14.20 -5.26 6.55
N ALA A 66 13.24 -4.79 7.35
CA ALA A 66 13.50 -4.39 8.73
C ALA A 66 14.03 -5.55 9.57
N ALA A 67 13.46 -6.75 9.42
CA ALA A 67 13.97 -7.95 10.10
C ALA A 67 15.39 -8.30 9.65
N ALA A 68 15.72 -8.20 8.36
CA ALA A 68 17.08 -8.42 7.86
C ALA A 68 18.08 -7.44 8.48
N VAL A 69 17.73 -6.16 8.59
CA VAL A 69 18.56 -5.16 9.28
C VAL A 69 18.75 -5.52 10.74
N MET A 70 17.71 -5.96 11.45
CA MET A 70 17.83 -6.38 12.84
C MET A 70 18.72 -7.61 13.03
N LEU A 71 18.76 -8.53 12.07
CA LEU A 71 19.72 -9.65 12.08
C LEU A 71 21.16 -9.16 11.95
N LEU A 72 21.44 -8.12 11.18
CA LEU A 72 22.76 -7.50 11.10
C LEU A 72 23.13 -6.75 12.39
N VAL A 73 22.14 -6.09 13.03
CA VAL A 73 22.33 -5.48 14.37
C VAL A 73 22.73 -6.54 15.39
N ARG A 74 22.03 -7.68 15.44
CA ARG A 74 22.38 -8.83 16.30
C ARG A 74 23.80 -9.34 16.08
N GLN A 75 24.25 -9.33 14.82
CA GLN A 75 25.63 -9.72 14.47
C GLN A 75 26.70 -8.66 14.82
N GLY A 76 26.28 -7.47 15.27
CA GLY A 76 27.17 -6.36 15.59
C GLY A 76 27.80 -5.68 14.36
N LEU A 77 27.23 -5.89 13.17
CA LEU A 77 27.70 -5.31 11.91
C LEU A 77 27.26 -3.85 11.74
N LEU A 78 26.15 -3.47 12.36
CA LEU A 78 25.65 -2.10 12.41
C LEU A 78 24.83 -1.85 13.68
N ARG A 79 24.56 -0.58 13.97
CA ARG A 79 23.62 -0.14 15.03
C ARG A 79 22.56 0.77 14.39
N PRO A 80 21.34 0.81 14.94
CA PRO A 80 20.30 1.73 14.45
C PRO A 80 20.73 3.21 14.46
N GLU A 81 21.65 3.59 15.35
CA GLU A 81 22.19 4.95 15.49
C GLU A 81 23.38 5.24 14.57
N ASP A 82 23.88 4.27 13.81
CA ASP A 82 24.96 4.53 12.86
C ASP A 82 24.44 5.41 11.72
N GLU A 83 25.21 6.46 11.39
CA GLU A 83 24.91 7.31 10.23
C GLU A 83 25.11 6.54 8.93
N ILE A 84 24.18 6.72 7.98
CA ILE A 84 24.21 6.02 6.69
C ILE A 84 25.41 6.43 5.83
N THR A 85 25.93 7.65 5.99
CA THR A 85 27.14 8.13 5.31
C THR A 85 28.40 7.35 5.69
N LYS A 86 28.39 6.62 6.80
CA LYS A 86 29.44 5.64 7.16
C LYS A 86 29.51 4.51 6.13
N PHE A 87 28.39 4.13 5.56
CA PHE A 87 28.24 3.01 4.62
C PHE A 87 28.14 3.51 3.17
N PHE A 88 27.58 4.68 2.97
CA PHE A 88 27.35 5.35 1.67
C PHE A 88 27.92 6.76 1.69
N PRO A 89 29.26 6.92 1.70
CA PRO A 89 29.87 8.25 1.80
C PRO A 89 29.60 9.16 0.61
N GLU A 90 29.07 8.61 -0.48
CA GLU A 90 28.74 9.32 -1.70
C GLU A 90 27.40 10.06 -1.66
N ILE A 91 26.49 9.75 -0.71
CA ILE A 91 25.18 10.41 -0.64
C ILE A 91 25.24 11.70 0.22
N PRO A 92 24.53 12.78 -0.21
CA PRO A 92 24.67 14.11 0.40
C PRO A 92 23.75 14.36 1.61
N TYR A 93 23.44 13.34 2.42
CA TYR A 93 22.50 13.45 3.55
C TYR A 93 23.15 13.10 4.90
N PRO A 94 24.02 14.02 5.45
CA PRO A 94 24.66 13.81 6.75
C PRO A 94 23.64 13.84 7.89
N GLY A 95 23.91 13.09 8.97
CA GLY A 95 23.05 13.01 10.15
C GLY A 95 21.90 12.02 10.03
N VAL A 96 21.62 11.50 8.83
CA VAL A 96 20.63 10.43 8.67
C VAL A 96 21.19 9.12 9.22
N THR A 97 20.45 8.46 10.09
CA THR A 97 20.83 7.18 10.70
C THR A 97 20.02 6.02 10.10
N VAL A 98 20.48 4.79 10.35
CA VAL A 98 19.71 3.57 9.99
C VAL A 98 18.32 3.58 10.63
N ARG A 99 18.19 4.08 11.88
CA ARG A 99 16.92 4.26 12.57
C ARG A 99 15.97 5.16 11.80
N HIS A 100 16.49 6.30 11.30
CA HIS A 100 15.66 7.24 10.53
C HIS A 100 15.12 6.61 9.23
N LEU A 101 15.88 5.71 8.59
CA LEU A 101 15.38 4.97 7.42
C LEU A 101 14.29 3.97 7.81
N LEU A 102 14.50 3.22 8.90
CA LEU A 102 13.59 2.17 9.37
C LEU A 102 12.21 2.70 9.79
N ASN A 103 12.14 3.95 10.26
CA ASN A 103 10.90 4.56 10.77
C ASN A 103 10.44 5.80 10.00
N HIS A 104 10.95 5.99 8.76
CA HIS A 104 10.53 7.06 7.85
C HIS A 104 10.73 8.50 8.37
N THR A 105 11.70 8.71 9.25
CA THR A 105 12.03 10.04 9.79
C THR A 105 13.32 10.63 9.22
N SER A 106 13.78 10.12 8.08
CA SER A 106 15.04 10.54 7.46
C SER A 106 14.98 11.88 6.75
N GLY A 107 13.82 12.23 6.19
CA GLY A 107 13.64 13.37 5.30
C GLY A 107 14.32 13.22 3.93
N ILE A 108 14.92 12.07 3.61
CA ILE A 108 15.52 11.81 2.29
C ILE A 108 14.41 11.77 1.23
N PRO A 109 14.59 12.42 0.05
CA PRO A 109 13.63 12.39 -1.04
C PRO A 109 13.27 10.97 -1.48
N ASP A 110 12.02 10.76 -1.81
CA ASP A 110 11.57 9.49 -2.36
C ASP A 110 11.79 9.43 -3.87
N TYR A 111 12.13 8.26 -4.38
CA TYR A 111 12.37 8.09 -5.81
C TYR A 111 11.10 8.20 -6.65
N PHE A 112 9.92 8.00 -6.04
CA PHE A 112 8.65 8.17 -6.72
C PHE A 112 8.35 9.64 -7.03
N ASP A 113 8.91 10.62 -6.30
CA ASP A 113 8.74 12.05 -6.63
C ASP A 113 9.42 12.45 -7.94
N ASP A 114 10.38 11.65 -8.42
CA ASP A 114 11.09 11.84 -9.69
C ASP A 114 11.18 10.49 -10.44
N ALA A 115 10.03 9.84 -10.56
CA ALA A 115 9.88 8.53 -11.21
C ALA A 115 10.44 8.53 -12.64
N ASP A 116 10.32 9.66 -13.34
CA ASP A 116 10.82 9.86 -14.71
C ASP A 116 12.32 9.59 -14.83
N TRP A 117 13.10 9.81 -13.78
CA TRP A 117 14.53 9.50 -13.78
C TRP A 117 14.78 7.98 -13.98
N PHE A 118 14.04 7.12 -13.29
CA PHE A 118 14.10 5.65 -13.43
C PHE A 118 13.48 5.19 -14.74
N ILE A 119 12.35 5.76 -15.11
CA ILE A 119 11.65 5.47 -16.36
C ILE A 119 12.56 5.81 -17.56
N SER A 120 13.36 6.90 -17.50
CA SER A 120 14.31 7.26 -18.56
C SER A 120 15.39 6.19 -18.74
N ILE A 121 15.94 5.61 -17.68
CA ILE A 121 16.91 4.52 -17.76
C ILE A 121 16.30 3.32 -18.49
N TRP A 122 15.09 2.94 -18.10
CA TRP A 122 14.37 1.84 -18.74
C TRP A 122 14.07 2.13 -20.22
N LYS A 123 13.56 3.32 -20.54
CA LYS A 123 13.16 3.71 -21.90
C LYS A 123 14.36 3.99 -22.80
N GLU A 124 15.42 4.62 -22.31
CA GLU A 124 16.58 5.04 -23.11
C GLU A 124 17.72 4.03 -23.10
N GLU A 125 18.13 3.54 -21.93
CA GLU A 125 19.21 2.57 -21.78
C GLU A 125 18.76 1.11 -22.06
N LYS A 126 17.42 0.86 -22.17
CA LYS A 126 16.82 -0.44 -22.44
C LYS A 126 17.18 -1.52 -21.40
N ARG A 127 17.26 -1.11 -20.14
CA ARG A 127 17.47 -1.99 -19.00
C ARG A 127 16.61 -1.57 -17.83
N VAL A 128 16.23 -2.51 -16.98
CA VAL A 128 15.57 -2.22 -15.71
C VAL A 128 16.64 -1.71 -14.71
N PRO A 129 16.43 -0.56 -14.05
CA PRO A 129 17.32 -0.08 -13.00
C PRO A 129 17.40 -1.08 -11.85
N GLY A 130 18.56 -1.23 -11.23
CA GLY A 130 18.75 -2.01 -10.01
C GLY A 130 18.86 -1.13 -8.78
N THR A 131 18.90 -1.72 -7.59
CA THR A 131 18.89 -0.98 -6.32
C THR A 131 20.08 0.00 -6.17
N GLU A 132 21.23 -0.30 -6.79
CA GLU A 132 22.39 0.62 -6.81
C GLU A 132 22.11 1.96 -7.51
N GLU A 133 21.12 2.02 -8.40
CA GLU A 133 20.69 3.27 -9.03
C GLU A 133 20.11 4.27 -8.03
N ILE A 134 19.61 3.83 -6.89
CA ILE A 134 19.16 4.71 -5.78
C ILE A 134 20.30 5.63 -5.32
N LEU A 135 21.52 5.09 -5.18
CA LEU A 135 22.68 5.91 -4.81
C LEU A 135 23.07 6.91 -5.89
N ARG A 136 22.91 6.49 -7.16
CA ARG A 136 23.14 7.37 -8.31
C ARG A 136 22.08 8.47 -8.37
N PHE A 137 20.81 8.11 -8.19
CA PHE A 137 19.67 9.03 -8.14
C PHE A 137 19.90 10.13 -7.09
N LEU A 138 20.13 9.74 -5.84
CA LEU A 138 20.34 10.67 -4.72
C LEU A 138 21.54 11.60 -4.93
N ARG A 139 22.57 11.14 -5.61
CA ARG A 139 23.76 11.93 -5.91
C ARG A 139 23.57 12.88 -7.11
N GLU A 140 22.89 12.42 -8.17
CA GLU A 140 22.78 13.15 -9.44
C GLU A 140 21.66 14.18 -9.43
N THR A 141 20.55 13.90 -8.74
CA THR A 141 19.43 14.84 -8.66
C THR A 141 19.69 15.97 -7.66
N GLU A 142 20.59 15.76 -6.67
CA GLU A 142 20.83 16.71 -5.56
C GLU A 142 19.51 17.18 -4.91
N ALA A 143 18.49 16.31 -4.90
CA ALA A 143 17.16 16.61 -4.40
C ALA A 143 17.23 17.06 -2.93
N LYS A 144 16.48 18.09 -2.58
CA LYS A 144 16.51 18.64 -1.22
C LYS A 144 15.73 17.71 -0.29
N PRO A 145 16.23 17.48 0.94
CA PRO A 145 15.44 16.75 1.91
C PRO A 145 14.14 17.49 2.24
N TYR A 146 13.08 16.76 2.55
CA TYR A 146 11.81 17.35 2.97
C TYR A 146 11.94 18.09 4.31
N PHE A 147 12.77 17.55 5.21
CA PHE A 147 13.08 18.10 6.52
C PHE A 147 14.43 17.55 7.01
N ALA A 148 14.97 18.13 8.07
CA ALA A 148 16.18 17.58 8.69
C ALA A 148 15.90 16.25 9.43
N PRO A 149 16.86 15.32 9.52
CA PRO A 149 16.63 14.01 10.12
C PRO A 149 15.99 14.10 11.51
N GLY A 150 14.86 13.41 11.70
CA GLY A 150 14.09 13.38 12.93
C GLY A 150 13.17 14.59 13.16
N GLU A 151 13.03 15.52 12.24
CA GLU A 151 12.09 16.66 12.39
C GLU A 151 10.65 16.33 11.98
N GLY A 152 10.43 15.27 11.20
CA GLY A 152 9.12 14.84 10.74
C GLY A 152 9.11 13.37 10.34
N LEU A 153 7.94 12.91 9.90
CA LEU A 153 7.75 11.63 9.26
C LEU A 153 7.31 11.85 7.82
N HIS A 154 8.00 11.20 6.87
CA HIS A 154 7.60 11.08 5.48
C HIS A 154 7.90 9.68 5.00
N TYR A 155 6.86 8.95 4.59
CA TYR A 155 7.02 7.58 4.10
C TYR A 155 8.00 7.55 2.93
N SER A 156 8.99 6.65 2.96
CA SER A 156 10.06 6.63 1.97
C SER A 156 10.42 5.22 1.54
N ASN A 157 10.22 4.93 0.26
CA ASN A 157 10.69 3.71 -0.39
C ASN A 157 12.21 3.75 -0.57
N THR A 158 12.75 4.91 -0.95
CA THR A 158 14.20 5.16 -1.03
C THR A 158 14.94 4.74 0.24
N GLY A 159 14.36 5.03 1.42
CA GLY A 159 14.93 4.62 2.70
C GLY A 159 15.08 3.10 2.80
N PHE A 160 14.09 2.34 2.36
CA PHE A 160 14.12 0.89 2.39
C PHE A 160 15.01 0.26 1.31
N ASN A 161 15.15 0.91 0.15
CA ASN A 161 16.16 0.50 -0.84
C ASN A 161 17.59 0.66 -0.27
N LEU A 162 17.88 1.77 0.44
CA LEU A 162 19.15 1.95 1.13
C LEU A 162 19.40 0.89 2.21
N LEU A 163 18.34 0.46 2.93
CA LEU A 163 18.44 -0.64 3.90
C LEU A 163 18.75 -1.98 3.22
N ALA A 164 18.16 -2.27 2.06
CA ALA A 164 18.51 -3.46 1.28
C ALA A 164 19.97 -3.44 0.83
N LEU A 165 20.46 -2.31 0.32
CA LEU A 165 21.89 -2.13 0.01
C LEU A 165 22.81 -2.29 1.22
N LEU A 166 22.37 -1.85 2.41
CA LEU A 166 23.11 -2.13 3.66
C LEU A 166 23.20 -3.62 3.95
N VAL A 167 22.08 -4.35 3.74
CA VAL A 167 22.07 -5.81 3.93
C VAL A 167 23.08 -6.45 2.99
N GLU A 168 23.10 -6.10 1.71
CA GLU A 168 24.08 -6.65 0.74
C GLU A 168 25.52 -6.30 1.11
N ARG A 169 25.81 -5.04 1.36
CA ARG A 169 27.18 -4.57 1.65
C ARG A 169 27.77 -5.20 2.91
N LEU A 170 26.95 -5.37 3.95
CA LEU A 170 27.43 -5.87 5.25
C LEU A 170 27.45 -7.39 5.34
N SER A 171 26.53 -8.07 4.66
CA SER A 171 26.49 -9.53 4.61
C SER A 171 27.43 -10.14 3.56
N GLY A 172 27.71 -9.38 2.50
CA GLY A 172 28.51 -9.83 1.38
C GLY A 172 27.79 -10.80 0.41
N VAL A 173 26.44 -10.91 0.52
CA VAL A 173 25.60 -11.72 -0.37
C VAL A 173 24.47 -10.88 -0.93
N PRO A 174 23.87 -11.24 -2.10
CA PRO A 174 22.70 -10.56 -2.63
C PRO A 174 21.54 -10.50 -1.62
N TYR A 175 20.76 -9.44 -1.66
CA TYR A 175 19.66 -9.22 -0.73
C TYR A 175 18.64 -10.37 -0.73
N GLU A 176 18.26 -10.84 -1.90
CA GLU A 176 17.30 -11.94 -2.08
C GLU A 176 17.83 -13.25 -1.46
N GLU A 177 19.14 -13.51 -1.61
CA GLU A 177 19.80 -14.67 -1.00
C GLU A 177 19.86 -14.54 0.52
N PHE A 178 20.11 -13.32 1.02
CA PHE A 178 20.08 -13.06 2.46
C PHE A 178 18.70 -13.34 3.07
N LEU A 179 17.64 -12.82 2.47
CA LEU A 179 16.27 -13.08 2.92
C LEU A 179 15.94 -14.57 2.88
N GLN A 180 16.28 -15.24 1.77
CA GLN A 180 16.00 -16.65 1.59
C GLN A 180 16.62 -17.49 2.72
N LYS A 181 17.90 -17.29 3.00
CA LYS A 181 18.66 -18.10 3.96
C LYS A 181 18.41 -17.76 5.42
N ASN A 182 18.19 -16.47 5.72
CA ASN A 182 18.15 -16.01 7.11
C ASN A 182 16.72 -15.77 7.61
N ILE A 183 15.74 -15.69 6.72
CA ILE A 183 14.33 -15.42 7.08
C ILE A 183 13.40 -16.50 6.54
N PHE A 184 13.31 -16.70 5.22
CA PHE A 184 12.28 -17.56 4.64
C PHE A 184 12.50 -19.04 4.97
N GLU A 185 13.70 -19.57 4.81
CA GLU A 185 14.02 -20.96 5.16
C GLU A 185 13.84 -21.25 6.67
N PRO A 186 14.40 -20.44 7.60
CA PRO A 186 14.18 -20.66 9.03
C PRO A 186 12.73 -20.50 9.48
N ALA A 187 11.95 -19.63 8.83
CA ALA A 187 10.52 -19.47 9.09
C ALA A 187 9.67 -20.61 8.47
N GLY A 188 10.24 -21.42 7.60
CA GLY A 188 9.52 -22.47 6.86
C GLY A 188 8.63 -21.93 5.72
N MET A 189 8.94 -20.74 5.20
CA MET A 189 8.23 -20.07 4.11
C MET A 189 8.68 -20.61 2.76
N THR A 190 8.26 -21.81 2.41
CA THR A 190 8.77 -22.56 1.26
C THR A 190 8.31 -22.05 -0.10
N SER A 191 7.21 -21.29 -0.11
CA SER A 191 6.62 -20.70 -1.32
C SER A 191 7.00 -19.24 -1.51
N THR A 192 7.79 -18.67 -0.59
CA THR A 192 8.15 -17.25 -0.58
C THR A 192 9.50 -17.01 -1.24
N ARG A 193 9.58 -15.93 -2.04
CA ARG A 193 10.83 -15.44 -2.65
C ARG A 193 10.80 -13.93 -2.74
N CYS A 194 11.99 -13.31 -2.64
CA CYS A 194 12.22 -11.98 -3.19
C CYS A 194 12.71 -12.17 -4.64
N CYS A 195 12.04 -11.57 -5.62
CA CYS A 195 12.36 -11.74 -7.03
C CYS A 195 11.75 -10.65 -7.91
N HIS A 196 12.31 -10.46 -9.09
CA HIS A 196 11.99 -9.41 -10.04
C HIS A 196 11.38 -10.02 -11.30
N ILE A 197 10.05 -10.20 -11.29
CA ILE A 197 9.36 -11.02 -12.30
C ILE A 197 9.31 -10.38 -13.69
N ARG A 198 9.30 -9.05 -13.77
CA ARG A 198 9.27 -8.31 -15.03
C ARG A 198 10.66 -8.27 -15.67
N ARG A 199 11.71 -8.21 -14.84
CA ARG A 199 13.11 -8.25 -15.26
C ARG A 199 13.58 -9.66 -15.61
N ASP A 200 13.32 -10.63 -14.73
CA ASP A 200 13.96 -11.96 -14.74
C ASP A 200 13.00 -13.09 -15.15
N GLY A 201 11.69 -12.78 -15.27
CA GLY A 201 10.65 -13.75 -15.56
C GLY A 201 10.03 -14.36 -14.30
N ILE A 202 8.84 -14.94 -14.44
CA ILE A 202 8.04 -15.47 -13.35
C ILE A 202 8.58 -16.84 -12.91
N PRO A 203 9.06 -17.00 -11.66
CA PRO A 203 9.59 -18.28 -11.16
C PRO A 203 8.50 -19.22 -10.59
N PHE A 204 7.23 -18.82 -10.65
CA PHE A 204 6.11 -19.54 -10.04
C PHE A 204 5.11 -20.01 -11.09
N GLU A 205 4.62 -21.24 -10.96
CA GLU A 205 3.53 -21.76 -11.81
C GLU A 205 2.15 -21.20 -11.39
N ASN A 206 1.93 -21.00 -10.08
CA ASN A 206 0.67 -20.51 -9.49
C ASN A 206 0.84 -19.07 -8.98
N HIS A 207 1.11 -18.14 -9.90
CA HIS A 207 1.31 -16.73 -9.61
C HIS A 207 0.10 -15.91 -10.08
N ALA A 208 -0.37 -15.00 -9.25
CA ALA A 208 -1.37 -13.99 -9.60
C ALA A 208 -0.65 -12.77 -10.21
N ARG A 209 -0.94 -12.49 -11.48
CA ARG A 209 -0.41 -11.30 -12.16
C ARG A 209 -1.13 -10.07 -11.62
N ALA A 210 -0.39 -9.00 -11.37
CA ALA A 210 -0.96 -7.70 -11.09
C ALA A 210 -1.80 -7.23 -12.27
N THR A 211 -3.03 -6.76 -12.01
CA THR A 211 -3.97 -6.32 -13.05
C THR A 211 -4.62 -5.01 -12.65
N VAL A 212 -4.68 -4.08 -13.58
CA VAL A 212 -5.32 -2.77 -13.47
C VAL A 212 -6.54 -2.69 -14.36
N PHE A 213 -7.44 -1.78 -14.08
CA PHE A 213 -8.67 -1.63 -14.84
C PHE A 213 -8.58 -0.44 -15.79
N GLU A 214 -8.47 -0.71 -17.07
CA GLU A 214 -8.29 0.28 -18.13
C GLU A 214 -9.29 0.03 -19.26
N ASP A 215 -9.90 1.08 -19.81
CA ASP A 215 -10.85 1.00 -20.93
C ASP A 215 -11.99 -0.03 -20.78
N GLY A 216 -12.48 -0.22 -19.55
CA GLY A 216 -13.60 -1.13 -19.27
C GLY A 216 -13.22 -2.61 -19.16
N ARG A 217 -11.94 -2.95 -19.10
CA ARG A 217 -11.41 -4.31 -18.96
C ARG A 217 -10.25 -4.39 -17.98
N TRP A 218 -9.98 -5.58 -17.48
CA TRP A 218 -8.75 -5.86 -16.74
C TRP A 218 -7.60 -6.10 -17.73
N VAL A 219 -6.46 -5.48 -17.48
CA VAL A 219 -5.20 -5.68 -18.21
C VAL A 219 -4.08 -5.99 -17.23
N ALA A 220 -3.02 -6.65 -17.67
CA ALA A 220 -1.84 -6.75 -16.81
C ALA A 220 -1.23 -5.36 -16.62
N ASP A 221 -0.69 -5.09 -15.43
CA ASP A 221 -0.03 -3.84 -15.11
C ASP A 221 1.02 -3.42 -16.16
N THR A 222 1.81 -4.39 -16.63
CA THR A 222 2.84 -4.19 -17.67
C THR A 222 2.30 -3.91 -19.08
N ASP A 223 1.02 -4.17 -19.31
CA ASP A 223 0.34 -3.99 -20.60
C ASP A 223 -0.56 -2.73 -20.59
N SER A 224 -0.65 -2.04 -19.45
CA SER A 224 -1.38 -0.78 -19.29
C SER A 224 -0.67 0.37 -20.02
N GLU A 225 -1.44 1.27 -20.60
CA GLU A 225 -0.90 2.51 -21.18
C GLU A 225 -0.52 3.52 -20.08
N GLU A 226 -1.22 3.49 -18.95
CA GLU A 226 -1.05 4.37 -17.79
C GLU A 226 0.03 3.83 -16.84
N ASP A 227 -0.06 2.56 -16.45
CA ASP A 227 0.78 1.95 -15.41
C ASP A 227 1.97 1.13 -15.93
N GLY A 228 2.11 0.96 -17.25
CA GLY A 228 3.15 0.09 -17.85
C GLY A 228 4.59 0.47 -17.49
N ASP A 229 4.82 1.69 -17.07
CA ASP A 229 6.11 2.19 -16.61
C ASP A 229 6.58 1.55 -15.28
N VAL A 230 5.70 0.84 -14.57
CA VAL A 230 6.02 0.03 -13.35
C VAL A 230 7.20 -0.92 -13.58
N VAL A 231 7.46 -1.33 -14.83
CA VAL A 231 8.62 -2.14 -15.22
C VAL A 231 9.95 -1.45 -14.85
N ALA A 232 9.99 -0.12 -14.85
CA ALA A 232 11.19 0.64 -14.52
C ALA A 232 11.65 0.45 -13.06
N PHE A 233 10.77 0.02 -12.18
CA PHE A 233 11.05 -0.17 -10.76
C PHE A 233 11.33 -1.63 -10.38
N ASP A 234 11.11 -2.58 -11.30
CA ASP A 234 11.19 -4.04 -11.04
C ASP A 234 12.64 -4.55 -10.78
N GLY A 235 13.58 -3.70 -10.51
CA GLY A 235 14.94 -4.09 -10.12
C GLY A 235 15.35 -3.56 -8.75
N LEU A 236 14.44 -2.83 -8.06
CA LEU A 236 14.70 -2.24 -6.77
C LEU A 236 14.39 -3.23 -5.64
N ASN A 237 15.26 -3.34 -4.65
CA ASN A 237 15.09 -4.22 -3.49
C ASN A 237 14.76 -3.42 -2.23
N GLY A 238 14.03 -4.03 -1.30
CA GLY A 238 13.89 -3.57 0.07
C GLY A 238 12.53 -2.98 0.41
N ASP A 239 11.96 -2.20 -0.48
CA ASP A 239 10.65 -1.59 -0.32
C ASP A 239 9.50 -2.48 -0.81
N ASP A 240 9.77 -3.35 -1.78
CA ASP A 240 8.81 -4.26 -2.43
C ASP A 240 9.47 -5.60 -2.85
N TYR A 241 8.80 -6.35 -3.73
CA TYR A 241 9.25 -7.53 -4.50
C TYR A 241 9.42 -8.83 -3.70
N VAL A 242 8.83 -8.93 -2.50
CA VAL A 242 8.57 -10.23 -1.87
C VAL A 242 7.26 -10.81 -2.43
N PHE A 243 7.33 -12.04 -2.90
CA PHE A 243 6.21 -12.82 -3.41
C PHE A 243 5.93 -13.99 -2.49
N THR A 244 4.66 -14.20 -2.13
CA THR A 244 4.27 -15.20 -1.13
C THR A 244 2.79 -15.58 -1.23
N ASN A 245 2.34 -16.51 -0.39
CA ASN A 245 0.94 -16.87 -0.21
C ASN A 245 0.48 -16.67 1.24
N ILE A 246 -0.83 -16.78 1.46
CA ILE A 246 -1.44 -16.56 2.78
C ILE A 246 -0.92 -17.53 3.86
N PHE A 247 -0.49 -18.74 3.50
CA PHE A 247 0.05 -19.71 4.46
C PHE A 247 1.45 -19.36 4.92
N ASP A 248 2.31 -18.88 4.00
CA ASP A 248 3.66 -18.45 4.35
C ASP A 248 3.63 -17.17 5.17
N MET A 249 2.64 -16.28 4.97
CA MET A 249 2.44 -15.12 5.85
C MET A 249 2.05 -15.55 7.28
N LEU A 250 1.23 -16.58 7.44
CA LEU A 250 0.96 -17.15 8.78
C LEU A 250 2.23 -17.78 9.38
N ARG A 251 3.08 -18.45 8.58
CA ARG A 251 4.39 -18.97 9.04
C ARG A 251 5.31 -17.84 9.48
N TRP A 252 5.28 -16.70 8.78
CA TRP A 252 6.03 -15.50 9.18
C TRP A 252 5.59 -15.00 10.56
N ASP A 253 4.27 -14.81 10.77
CA ASP A 253 3.74 -14.46 12.09
C ASP A 253 4.20 -15.45 13.17
N ARG A 254 4.05 -16.76 12.93
CA ARG A 254 4.45 -17.78 13.91
C ARG A 254 5.95 -17.77 14.18
N ALA A 255 6.79 -17.62 13.16
CA ALA A 255 8.23 -17.58 13.31
C ALA A 255 8.70 -16.38 14.15
N LEU A 256 8.03 -15.23 14.02
CA LEU A 256 8.26 -14.07 14.86
C LEU A 256 7.83 -14.34 16.31
N ARG A 257 6.59 -14.84 16.54
CA ARG A 257 6.08 -15.13 17.90
C ARG A 257 6.91 -16.18 18.65
N GLU A 258 7.43 -17.15 17.94
CA GLU A 258 8.26 -18.22 18.49
C GLU A 258 9.74 -17.79 18.70
N GLY A 259 10.09 -16.57 18.34
CA GLY A 259 11.46 -16.06 18.44
C GLY A 259 12.47 -16.76 17.52
N LYS A 260 12.00 -17.43 16.45
CA LYS A 260 12.88 -18.14 15.51
C LYS A 260 13.74 -17.19 14.68
N ILE A 261 13.19 -16.05 14.30
CA ILE A 261 13.88 -15.03 13.49
C ILE A 261 14.41 -13.92 14.37
N LEU A 262 13.54 -13.32 15.19
CA LEU A 262 13.88 -12.18 16.06
C LEU A 262 13.47 -12.50 17.50
N THR A 263 14.31 -12.08 18.46
CA THR A 263 13.98 -12.22 19.89
C THR A 263 12.85 -11.26 20.28
N ALA A 264 12.28 -11.45 21.46
CA ALA A 264 11.22 -10.57 21.96
C ALA A 264 11.73 -9.12 22.12
N GLU A 265 12.97 -8.94 22.60
CA GLU A 265 13.58 -7.62 22.78
C GLU A 265 13.82 -6.90 21.43
N GLU A 266 14.19 -7.65 20.39
CA GLU A 266 14.35 -7.10 19.04
C GLU A 266 13.00 -6.70 18.44
N GLN A 267 11.96 -7.51 18.66
CA GLN A 267 10.60 -7.19 18.23
C GLN A 267 10.04 -6.00 19.01
N GLU A 268 10.27 -5.88 20.32
CA GLU A 268 9.88 -4.72 21.12
C GLU A 268 10.48 -3.42 20.53
N LEU A 269 11.77 -3.47 20.15
CA LEU A 269 12.41 -2.32 19.49
C LEU A 269 11.75 -1.98 18.16
N MET A 270 11.39 -2.99 17.35
CA MET A 270 10.75 -2.78 16.06
C MET A 270 9.32 -2.27 16.19
N TYR A 271 8.58 -2.69 17.22
CA TYR A 271 7.19 -2.34 17.46
C TYR A 271 7.02 -1.10 18.37
N THR A 272 8.10 -0.36 18.58
CA THR A 272 8.07 0.93 19.27
C THR A 272 8.04 2.05 18.23
N PRO A 273 7.07 2.97 18.27
CA PRO A 273 7.04 4.11 17.36
C PRO A 273 8.33 4.91 17.40
N GLY A 274 8.78 5.37 16.24
CA GLY A 274 9.90 6.30 16.13
C GLY A 274 9.66 7.56 16.93
N LYS A 275 10.73 8.17 17.45
CA LYS A 275 10.66 9.46 18.15
C LYS A 275 11.24 10.55 17.27
N LEU A 276 10.52 11.66 17.19
CA LEU A 276 11.01 12.90 16.60
C LEU A 276 11.98 13.63 17.56
N ASN A 277 12.72 14.58 17.02
CA ASN A 277 13.70 15.38 17.80
C ASN A 277 13.05 16.20 18.94
N ASN A 278 11.76 16.52 18.82
CA ASN A 278 10.98 17.19 19.87
C ASN A 278 10.49 16.25 21.00
N GLY A 279 10.71 14.94 20.82
CA GLY A 279 10.33 13.88 21.76
C GLY A 279 8.93 13.29 21.54
N GLU A 280 8.17 13.80 20.57
CA GLU A 280 6.87 13.25 20.17
C GLU A 280 7.05 11.95 19.37
N ASP A 281 6.00 11.13 19.31
CA ASP A 281 5.99 9.95 18.45
C ASP A 281 5.90 10.37 16.98
N ALA A 282 6.58 9.65 16.11
CA ALA A 282 6.42 9.77 14.68
C ALA A 282 5.09 9.10 14.31
N VAL A 283 4.07 9.93 14.03
CA VAL A 283 2.72 9.49 13.68
C VAL A 283 2.62 9.40 12.16
N TYR A 284 2.22 8.23 11.68
CA TYR A 284 2.03 7.94 10.26
C TYR A 284 0.62 8.31 9.78
N ASP A 285 -0.38 8.07 10.65
CA ASP A 285 -1.76 8.44 10.42
C ASP A 285 -2.31 9.15 11.65
N GLU A 286 -2.63 10.45 11.50
CA GLU A 286 -3.11 11.29 12.60
C GLU A 286 -4.55 10.96 13.00
N GLU A 287 -5.40 10.49 12.07
CA GLU A 287 -6.81 10.17 12.36
C GLU A 287 -6.90 8.94 13.25
N ASP A 288 -6.13 7.89 12.94
CA ASP A 288 -6.12 6.64 13.69
C ASP A 288 -5.05 6.62 14.81
N GLY A 289 -4.20 7.65 14.90
CA GLY A 289 -3.09 7.72 15.84
C GLY A 289 -2.04 6.63 15.61
N LEU A 290 -1.89 6.18 14.37
CA LEU A 290 -1.00 5.10 13.99
C LEU A 290 0.44 5.59 13.95
N GLY A 291 1.29 5.09 14.87
CA GLY A 291 2.73 5.33 14.86
C GLY A 291 3.43 4.47 13.82
N TYR A 292 4.71 4.75 13.54
CA TYR A 292 5.53 3.90 12.68
C TYR A 292 6.82 3.48 13.40
N GLY A 293 6.99 2.15 13.51
CA GLY A 293 8.17 1.51 14.08
C GLY A 293 9.19 1.13 12.99
N PHE A 294 9.93 0.04 13.18
CA PHE A 294 10.87 -0.43 12.17
C PHE A 294 10.17 -1.31 11.14
N GLY A 295 9.66 -0.68 10.08
CA GLY A 295 8.97 -1.36 8.99
C GLY A 295 7.55 -1.83 9.35
N TRP A 296 6.92 -1.26 10.36
CA TRP A 296 5.58 -1.61 10.83
C TRP A 296 4.81 -0.36 11.26
N GLY A 297 3.55 -0.29 10.86
CA GLY A 297 2.56 0.57 11.51
C GLY A 297 2.25 0.03 12.90
N ILE A 298 2.16 0.91 13.89
CA ILE A 298 2.01 0.58 15.30
C ILE A 298 0.73 1.20 15.83
N GLY A 299 -0.24 0.35 16.13
CA GLY A 299 -1.50 0.73 16.74
C GLY A 299 -1.70 0.09 18.10
N HIS A 300 -2.70 0.56 18.84
CA HIS A 300 -3.11 -0.02 20.11
C HIS A 300 -4.64 -0.07 20.20
N ASP A 301 -5.16 -1.25 20.48
CA ASP A 301 -6.59 -1.48 20.68
C ASP A 301 -6.85 -1.75 22.18
N GLU A 302 -7.95 -1.17 22.73
CA GLU A 302 -8.27 -1.31 24.14
C GLU A 302 -8.54 -2.77 24.57
N ASP A 303 -9.12 -3.58 23.66
CA ASP A 303 -9.50 -4.97 23.93
C ASP A 303 -8.41 -5.97 23.53
N PHE A 304 -7.59 -5.63 22.53
CA PHE A 304 -6.63 -6.57 21.90
C PHE A 304 -5.16 -6.20 22.10
N GLY A 305 -4.87 -5.06 22.74
CA GLY A 305 -3.52 -4.61 23.05
C GLY A 305 -2.75 -4.11 21.83
N LEU A 306 -1.47 -4.44 21.74
CA LEU A 306 -0.57 -4.01 20.67
C LEU A 306 -0.96 -4.66 19.33
N ILE A 307 -1.13 -3.82 18.31
CA ILE A 307 -1.36 -4.22 16.94
C ILE A 307 -0.22 -3.70 16.08
N VAL A 308 0.34 -4.55 15.24
CA VAL A 308 1.32 -4.15 14.23
C VAL A 308 0.86 -4.60 12.85
N SER A 309 0.97 -3.70 11.88
CA SER A 309 0.44 -3.94 10.55
C SER A 309 1.30 -3.29 9.46
N HIS A 310 1.10 -3.73 8.24
CA HIS A 310 1.58 -3.03 7.05
C HIS A 310 0.64 -3.28 5.88
N SER A 311 0.32 -2.21 5.15
CA SER A 311 -0.35 -2.27 3.85
C SER A 311 0.68 -2.48 2.73
N GLY A 312 0.21 -2.91 1.58
CA GLY A 312 1.00 -2.92 0.36
C GLY A 312 0.15 -2.49 -0.82
N GLY A 313 0.62 -1.51 -1.57
CA GLY A 313 -0.05 -0.97 -2.76
C GLY A 313 0.95 -0.68 -3.86
N MET A 314 0.58 -1.05 -5.08
CA MET A 314 1.14 -0.60 -6.35
C MET A 314 0.14 -0.97 -7.46
N PRO A 315 0.32 -0.51 -8.70
CA PRO A 315 -0.61 -0.85 -9.77
C PRO A 315 -0.94 -2.34 -9.82
N GLY A 316 -2.21 -2.67 -9.65
CA GLY A 316 -2.70 -4.05 -9.64
C GLY A 316 -2.36 -4.87 -8.40
N VAL A 317 -1.88 -4.28 -7.31
CA VAL A 317 -1.56 -4.98 -6.07
C VAL A 317 -2.15 -4.25 -4.87
N ALA A 318 -2.92 -4.97 -4.05
CA ALA A 318 -3.43 -4.46 -2.78
C ALA A 318 -3.31 -5.56 -1.70
N THR A 319 -2.50 -5.31 -0.68
CA THR A 319 -2.20 -6.32 0.35
C THR A 319 -2.27 -5.73 1.76
N TRP A 320 -2.58 -6.60 2.71
CA TRP A 320 -2.62 -6.27 4.13
C TRP A 320 -2.10 -7.41 4.98
N PHE A 321 -1.28 -7.05 5.97
CA PHE A 321 -0.81 -7.96 6.99
C PHE A 321 -0.93 -7.31 8.36
N GLU A 322 -1.76 -7.87 9.22
CA GLU A 322 -2.03 -7.37 10.57
C GLU A 322 -1.85 -8.45 11.62
N ARG A 323 -1.20 -8.08 12.71
CA ARG A 323 -0.88 -8.96 13.83
C ARG A 323 -1.31 -8.31 15.14
N PHE A 324 -2.22 -8.95 15.84
CA PHE A 324 -2.64 -8.59 17.20
C PHE A 324 -1.70 -9.29 18.17
N ILE A 325 -0.70 -8.60 18.65
CA ILE A 325 0.43 -9.20 19.35
C ILE A 325 -0.03 -9.87 20.65
N ASP A 326 -0.78 -9.14 21.50
CA ASP A 326 -1.21 -9.64 22.80
C ASP A 326 -2.35 -10.66 22.69
N ALA A 327 -3.23 -10.51 21.72
CA ALA A 327 -4.38 -11.39 21.51
C ALA A 327 -4.05 -12.65 20.70
N ASP A 328 -2.85 -12.73 20.12
CA ASP A 328 -2.39 -13.83 19.23
C ASP A 328 -3.39 -14.08 18.08
N ARG A 329 -3.66 -13.02 17.32
CA ARG A 329 -4.47 -13.07 16.09
C ARG A 329 -3.65 -12.58 14.91
N THR A 330 -4.01 -13.05 13.72
CA THR A 330 -3.31 -12.72 12.47
C THR A 330 -4.31 -12.61 11.34
N LEU A 331 -4.30 -11.49 10.62
CA LEU A 331 -5.10 -11.25 9.42
C LEU A 331 -4.16 -11.02 8.23
N VAL A 332 -4.42 -11.72 7.13
CA VAL A 332 -3.71 -11.60 5.86
C VAL A 332 -4.73 -11.41 4.75
N ILE A 333 -4.53 -10.42 3.90
CA ILE A 333 -5.32 -10.18 2.70
C ILE A 333 -4.34 -9.92 1.56
N LEU A 334 -4.45 -10.68 0.46
CA LEU A 334 -3.60 -10.54 -0.73
C LEU A 334 -4.49 -10.42 -1.96
N SER A 335 -4.36 -9.34 -2.72
CA SER A 335 -5.09 -9.09 -3.96
C SER A 335 -4.11 -8.77 -5.10
N ASN A 336 -4.45 -9.22 -6.31
CA ASN A 336 -3.73 -8.92 -7.54
C ASN A 336 -4.52 -7.98 -8.47
N ARG A 337 -5.47 -7.26 -7.93
CA ARG A 337 -6.24 -6.24 -8.62
C ARG A 337 -6.28 -4.96 -7.84
N ASP A 338 -6.20 -3.87 -8.57
CA ASP A 338 -6.47 -2.54 -8.04
C ASP A 338 -7.93 -2.39 -7.63
N TYR A 339 -8.20 -1.43 -6.76
CA TYR A 339 -9.55 -1.17 -6.29
C TYR A 339 -10.26 -0.20 -7.24
N ARG A 340 -11.17 -0.75 -8.05
CA ARG A 340 -12.09 0.06 -8.88
C ARG A 340 -13.08 0.90 -8.09
N ASP A 341 -13.33 0.52 -6.86
CA ASP A 341 -14.25 1.22 -5.96
C ASP A 341 -13.64 1.23 -4.56
N VAL A 342 -13.08 2.38 -4.19
CA VAL A 342 -12.43 2.58 -2.89
C VAL A 342 -13.39 2.31 -1.73
N ARG A 343 -14.71 2.61 -1.88
CA ARG A 343 -15.70 2.32 -0.83
C ARG A 343 -15.87 0.82 -0.62
N ALA A 344 -15.94 0.07 -1.71
CA ALA A 344 -16.04 -1.38 -1.64
C ALA A 344 -14.77 -1.97 -1.03
N TYR A 345 -13.61 -1.46 -1.42
CA TYR A 345 -12.31 -1.87 -0.89
C TYR A 345 -12.17 -1.56 0.60
N LEU A 346 -12.44 -0.32 1.01
CA LEU A 346 -12.42 0.06 2.44
C LEU A 346 -13.48 -0.71 3.23
N GLY A 347 -14.67 -0.91 2.68
CA GLY A 347 -15.70 -1.73 3.30
C GLY A 347 -15.27 -3.19 3.50
N TYR A 348 -14.45 -3.74 2.59
CA TYR A 348 -13.86 -5.06 2.75
C TYR A 348 -12.79 -5.09 3.85
N TRP A 349 -11.87 -4.16 3.78
CA TRP A 349 -10.78 -4.05 4.73
C TRP A 349 -11.33 -3.86 6.15
N ASN A 350 -12.09 -2.79 6.34
CA ASN A 350 -12.72 -2.48 7.62
C ASN A 350 -13.65 -3.62 8.09
N GLY A 351 -14.32 -4.30 7.15
CA GLY A 351 -15.17 -5.45 7.45
C GLY A 351 -14.38 -6.66 7.95
N MET A 352 -13.25 -7.00 7.31
CA MET A 352 -12.37 -8.08 7.76
C MET A 352 -11.74 -7.77 9.11
N GLU A 353 -11.29 -6.54 9.31
CA GLU A 353 -10.77 -6.08 10.60
C GLU A 353 -11.84 -6.07 11.69
N ALA A 354 -13.06 -5.59 11.40
CA ALA A 354 -14.17 -5.64 12.35
C ALA A 354 -14.42 -7.07 12.83
N VAL A 355 -14.45 -8.04 11.90
CA VAL A 355 -14.59 -9.47 12.25
C VAL A 355 -13.40 -9.96 13.08
N ALA A 356 -12.18 -9.56 12.73
CA ALA A 356 -10.98 -9.89 13.50
C ALA A 356 -11.01 -9.30 14.92
N ARG A 357 -11.71 -8.16 15.12
CA ARG A 357 -11.94 -7.47 16.39
C ARG A 357 -13.26 -7.85 17.07
N ASP A 358 -13.85 -9.01 16.72
CA ASP A 358 -15.13 -9.51 17.28
C ASP A 358 -16.34 -8.57 17.07
N LYS A 359 -16.26 -7.68 16.07
CA LYS A 359 -17.33 -6.73 15.70
C LYS A 359 -18.09 -7.24 14.47
N GLU A 360 -19.38 -6.89 14.37
CA GLU A 360 -20.14 -7.13 13.14
C GLU A 360 -19.65 -6.20 12.04
N PRO A 361 -19.33 -6.73 10.84
CA PRO A 361 -18.90 -5.91 9.73
C PRO A 361 -20.05 -5.07 9.19
N GLU A 362 -19.75 -3.87 8.75
CA GLU A 362 -20.71 -3.06 7.99
C GLU A 362 -20.93 -3.67 6.59
N PRO A 363 -22.11 -3.46 6.00
CA PRO A 363 -22.36 -3.92 4.64
C PRO A 363 -21.43 -3.23 3.64
N VAL A 364 -20.83 -3.99 2.73
CA VAL A 364 -20.09 -3.45 1.60
C VAL A 364 -21.05 -2.75 0.64
N VAL A 365 -20.94 -1.44 0.49
CA VAL A 365 -21.76 -0.63 -0.39
C VAL A 365 -20.91 0.07 -1.43
N CYS A 366 -21.29 -0.07 -2.71
CA CYS A 366 -20.78 0.76 -3.79
C CYS A 366 -21.63 2.02 -3.95
N ILE A 367 -21.13 3.00 -4.67
CA ILE A 367 -21.90 4.23 -4.92
C ILE A 367 -23.23 3.92 -5.61
N GLU A 368 -23.28 2.95 -6.52
CA GLU A 368 -24.47 2.53 -7.24
C GLU A 368 -25.55 1.92 -6.34
N ASP A 369 -25.19 1.35 -5.19
CA ASP A 369 -26.15 0.77 -4.23
C ASP A 369 -26.92 1.86 -3.49
N ILE A 370 -26.28 2.99 -3.21
CA ILE A 370 -26.83 4.11 -2.44
C ILE A 370 -27.36 5.24 -3.33
N ALA A 371 -27.02 5.22 -4.63
CA ALA A 371 -27.50 6.21 -5.57
C ALA A 371 -29.04 6.14 -5.75
N LEU A 372 -29.66 7.30 -5.86
CA LEU A 372 -31.10 7.40 -6.14
C LEU A 372 -31.42 6.83 -7.50
N LYS A 373 -32.32 5.84 -7.57
CA LYS A 373 -32.71 5.17 -8.83
C LYS A 373 -33.56 6.05 -9.73
N ASN A 374 -34.33 7.00 -9.19
CA ASN A 374 -35.19 7.91 -9.91
C ASN A 374 -35.04 9.32 -9.33
N PRO A 375 -33.89 9.99 -9.53
CA PRO A 375 -33.67 11.34 -9.01
C PRO A 375 -34.53 12.37 -9.77
N ASP A 376 -34.91 13.44 -9.08
CA ASP A 376 -35.44 14.63 -9.75
C ASP A 376 -34.27 15.38 -10.41
N LYS A 377 -34.30 15.44 -11.74
CA LYS A 377 -33.25 16.07 -12.55
C LYS A 377 -33.55 17.53 -12.92
N SER A 378 -34.64 18.10 -12.39
CA SER A 378 -35.13 19.42 -12.82
C SER A 378 -34.16 20.57 -12.56
N GLU A 379 -33.29 20.43 -11.57
CA GLU A 379 -32.28 21.44 -11.18
C GLU A 379 -30.87 21.16 -11.71
N TRP A 380 -30.61 19.99 -12.29
CA TRP A 380 -29.26 19.56 -12.65
C TRP A 380 -28.58 20.49 -13.68
N GLU A 381 -29.34 21.06 -14.65
CA GLU A 381 -28.79 22.06 -15.57
C GLU A 381 -28.27 23.31 -14.84
N SER A 382 -28.81 23.64 -13.68
CA SER A 382 -28.35 24.78 -12.89
C SER A 382 -26.98 24.55 -12.24
N PHE A 383 -26.58 23.30 -12.07
CA PHE A 383 -25.27 22.91 -11.55
C PHE A 383 -24.18 22.95 -12.63
N CYS A 384 -24.54 22.88 -13.91
CA CYS A 384 -23.58 22.88 -15.02
C CYS A 384 -22.83 24.21 -15.13
N GLY A 385 -21.50 24.16 -15.27
CA GLY A 385 -20.62 25.30 -15.47
C GLY A 385 -19.23 25.05 -14.92
N LYS A 386 -18.38 26.05 -15.04
CA LYS A 386 -17.04 26.05 -14.45
C LYS A 386 -17.08 26.56 -13.01
N TYR A 387 -16.12 26.08 -12.21
CA TYR A 387 -16.02 26.42 -10.80
C TYR A 387 -14.65 27.01 -10.49
N GLU A 388 -14.57 27.82 -9.42
CA GLU A 388 -13.31 28.37 -8.92
C GLU A 388 -12.42 27.22 -8.37
N HIS A 389 -11.12 27.31 -8.63
CA HIS A 389 -10.16 26.40 -8.03
C HIS A 389 -9.81 26.88 -6.62
N PRO A 390 -10.01 26.09 -5.57
CA PRO A 390 -9.43 26.37 -4.26
C PRO A 390 -7.92 26.17 -4.37
N GLY A 391 -7.13 27.20 -4.01
CA GLY A 391 -5.69 27.26 -4.29
C GLY A 391 -4.82 26.19 -3.62
N ASP A 392 -5.36 25.47 -2.62
CA ASP A 392 -4.62 24.49 -1.81
C ASP A 392 -5.33 23.11 -1.76
N ALA A 393 -6.18 22.78 -2.75
CA ALA A 393 -6.87 21.50 -2.78
C ALA A 393 -6.12 20.48 -3.62
N ASP A 394 -5.91 19.30 -3.07
CA ASP A 394 -5.33 18.13 -3.75
C ASP A 394 -6.23 17.60 -4.88
N PHE A 395 -7.51 17.97 -4.85
CA PHE A 395 -8.49 17.61 -5.86
C PHE A 395 -9.38 18.81 -6.19
N THR A 396 -9.52 19.14 -7.47
CA THR A 396 -10.25 20.36 -7.90
C THR A 396 -11.29 20.02 -8.95
N VAL A 397 -12.58 20.35 -8.70
CA VAL A 397 -13.66 20.27 -9.70
C VAL A 397 -13.59 21.49 -10.61
N ASP A 398 -13.19 21.30 -11.88
CA ASP A 398 -13.08 22.38 -12.89
C ASP A 398 -14.44 22.67 -13.55
N GLU A 399 -15.17 21.65 -13.99
CA GLU A 399 -16.39 21.81 -14.76
C GLU A 399 -17.42 20.71 -14.44
N VAL A 400 -18.68 21.09 -14.37
CA VAL A 400 -19.82 20.17 -14.28
C VAL A 400 -20.71 20.35 -15.51
N PHE A 401 -21.15 19.24 -16.13
CA PHE A 401 -21.92 19.28 -17.38
C PHE A 401 -22.86 18.08 -17.52
N MET A 402 -23.84 18.20 -18.43
CA MET A 402 -24.74 17.10 -18.77
C MET A 402 -24.17 16.25 -19.91
N LYS A 403 -24.14 14.91 -19.73
CA LYS A 403 -23.77 13.94 -20.75
C LYS A 403 -24.71 12.74 -20.68
N ASP A 404 -25.32 12.37 -21.80
CA ASP A 404 -26.27 11.25 -21.92
C ASP A 404 -27.46 11.29 -20.94
N GLY A 405 -27.82 12.49 -20.46
CA GLY A 405 -28.92 12.72 -19.51
C GLY A 405 -28.53 12.56 -18.05
N ASP A 406 -27.27 12.42 -17.76
CA ASP A 406 -26.68 12.38 -16.40
C ASP A 406 -25.68 13.52 -16.19
N LEU A 407 -25.42 13.83 -14.92
CA LEU A 407 -24.47 14.86 -14.52
C LEU A 407 -23.05 14.27 -14.48
N HIS A 408 -22.10 14.97 -15.08
CA HIS A 408 -20.69 14.62 -15.10
C HIS A 408 -19.85 15.76 -14.55
N ALA A 409 -18.67 15.45 -14.04
CA ALA A 409 -17.67 16.43 -13.65
C ALA A 409 -16.35 16.18 -14.37
N LYS A 410 -15.62 17.27 -14.64
CA LYS A 410 -14.19 17.27 -14.87
C LYS A 410 -13.51 17.77 -13.63
N ALA A 411 -12.43 17.14 -13.26
CA ALA A 411 -11.63 17.49 -12.11
C ALA A 411 -10.14 17.37 -12.45
N ILE A 412 -9.32 18.01 -11.64
CA ILE A 412 -7.86 17.88 -11.67
C ILE A 412 -7.49 17.26 -10.32
N ASP A 413 -6.71 16.21 -10.32
CA ASP A 413 -6.22 15.56 -9.11
C ASP A 413 -4.90 16.18 -8.60
N ASP A 414 -4.34 15.62 -7.54
CA ASP A 414 -3.10 16.04 -6.89
C ASP A 414 -1.85 15.92 -7.79
N ASP A 415 -1.88 14.98 -8.74
CA ASP A 415 -0.82 14.80 -9.75
C ASP A 415 -0.96 15.77 -10.93
N GLY A 416 -2.07 16.49 -11.02
CA GLY A 416 -2.39 17.45 -12.08
C GLY A 416 -3.08 16.82 -13.29
N ASP A 417 -3.55 15.58 -13.17
CA ASP A 417 -4.24 14.87 -14.24
C ASP A 417 -5.71 15.25 -14.35
N GLU A 418 -6.19 15.38 -15.60
CA GLU A 418 -7.60 15.67 -15.87
C GLU A 418 -8.45 14.39 -15.81
N LEU A 419 -9.43 14.37 -14.89
CA LEU A 419 -10.38 13.30 -14.70
C LEU A 419 -11.76 13.69 -15.22
N GLU A 420 -12.45 12.79 -15.95
CA GLU A 420 -13.87 12.93 -16.29
C GLU A 420 -14.66 11.75 -15.70
N PHE A 421 -15.71 12.04 -14.91
CA PHE A 421 -16.51 11.00 -14.28
C PHE A 421 -17.99 11.39 -14.15
N MET A 422 -18.85 10.36 -14.11
CA MET A 422 -20.28 10.49 -13.85
C MET A 422 -20.54 10.77 -12.36
N LEU A 423 -21.49 11.64 -12.07
CA LEU A 423 -21.96 11.97 -10.74
C LEU A 423 -23.24 11.17 -10.40
N TYR A 424 -23.18 10.36 -9.37
CA TYR A 424 -24.27 9.53 -8.86
C TYR A 424 -25.07 10.31 -7.81
N PRO A 425 -26.39 10.56 -8.02
CA PRO A 425 -27.18 11.36 -7.08
C PRO A 425 -27.45 10.61 -5.78
N LEU A 426 -27.15 11.24 -4.64
CA LEU A 426 -27.35 10.68 -3.31
C LEU A 426 -28.56 11.29 -2.57
N GLY A 427 -29.08 12.41 -3.04
CA GLY A 427 -30.18 13.19 -2.45
C GLY A 427 -29.72 14.57 -1.99
N ASP A 428 -30.67 15.48 -1.76
CA ASP A 428 -30.39 16.82 -1.24
C ASP A 428 -29.28 17.60 -1.99
N ASN A 429 -29.24 17.45 -3.34
CA ASN A 429 -28.21 17.99 -4.21
C ASN A 429 -26.79 17.47 -3.91
N GLU A 430 -26.67 16.33 -3.26
CA GLU A 430 -25.43 15.62 -2.98
C GLU A 430 -25.22 14.52 -4.03
N PHE A 431 -23.98 14.40 -4.50
CA PHE A 431 -23.56 13.45 -5.53
C PHE A 431 -22.24 12.81 -5.12
N GLY A 432 -22.06 11.55 -5.49
CA GLY A 432 -20.79 10.85 -5.35
C GLY A 432 -20.21 10.41 -6.68
N ARG A 433 -18.92 10.07 -6.73
CA ARG A 433 -18.30 9.45 -7.90
C ARG A 433 -18.09 7.97 -7.69
N LYS A 434 -18.01 7.20 -8.77
CA LYS A 434 -17.56 5.81 -8.74
C LYS A 434 -16.05 5.78 -8.50
N GLY A 435 -15.59 4.81 -7.72
CA GLY A 435 -14.17 4.62 -7.47
C GLY A 435 -13.56 5.55 -6.39
N GLY A 436 -14.35 6.46 -5.79
CA GLY A 436 -13.83 7.38 -4.78
C GLY A 436 -14.78 7.66 -3.62
N MET A 437 -14.25 8.24 -2.55
CA MET A 437 -15.05 8.68 -1.39
C MET A 437 -15.66 10.07 -1.58
N LEU A 438 -15.23 10.81 -2.61
CA LEU A 438 -15.65 12.17 -2.88
C LEU A 438 -17.18 12.30 -2.92
N LYS A 439 -17.68 13.29 -2.22
CA LYS A 439 -19.06 13.76 -2.29
C LYS A 439 -19.09 15.23 -2.68
N LEU A 440 -19.82 15.54 -3.73
CA LEU A 440 -20.07 16.91 -4.17
C LEU A 440 -21.47 17.32 -3.72
N LYS A 441 -21.59 18.46 -3.05
CA LYS A 441 -22.88 19.03 -2.68
C LYS A 441 -23.08 20.37 -3.38
N PHE A 442 -24.11 20.47 -4.20
CA PHE A 442 -24.42 21.68 -4.95
C PHE A 442 -25.31 22.62 -4.12
N GLY A 443 -24.90 23.88 -4.06
CA GLY A 443 -25.66 25.00 -3.49
C GLY A 443 -26.02 26.03 -4.54
N GLU A 444 -26.55 27.18 -4.10
CA GLU A 444 -26.87 28.30 -5.01
C GLU A 444 -25.59 28.95 -5.53
N GLY A 445 -25.20 28.59 -6.76
CA GLY A 445 -24.00 29.11 -7.42
C GLY A 445 -22.66 28.62 -6.83
N CYS A 446 -22.66 27.46 -6.17
CA CYS A 446 -21.42 26.86 -5.66
C CYS A 446 -21.49 25.31 -5.65
N VAL A 447 -20.33 24.70 -5.59
CA VAL A 447 -20.16 23.27 -5.24
C VAL A 447 -19.31 23.21 -3.96
N MET A 448 -19.66 22.29 -3.07
CA MET A 448 -18.95 22.01 -1.83
C MET A 448 -18.43 20.56 -1.86
N TYR A 449 -17.19 20.35 -1.49
CA TYR A 449 -16.58 19.05 -1.27
C TYR A 449 -15.44 19.18 -0.26
N ASP A 450 -15.25 18.17 0.56
CA ASP A 450 -14.36 18.19 1.71
C ASP A 450 -14.55 19.48 2.53
N GLU A 451 -13.54 20.28 2.77
CA GLU A 451 -13.61 21.58 3.45
C GLU A 451 -13.80 22.78 2.50
N PHE A 452 -13.82 22.53 1.19
CA PHE A 452 -13.86 23.58 0.18
C PHE A 452 -15.28 23.98 -0.25
N THR A 453 -15.45 25.24 -0.55
CA THR A 453 -16.65 25.80 -1.18
C THR A 453 -16.22 26.61 -2.40
N CYS A 454 -16.45 26.06 -3.60
CA CYS A 454 -16.02 26.61 -4.88
C CYS A 454 -17.21 27.31 -5.56
N LYS A 455 -17.05 28.58 -5.89
CA LYS A 455 -18.10 29.34 -6.58
C LYS A 455 -18.12 28.98 -8.09
N LYS A 456 -19.33 28.99 -8.61
CA LYS A 456 -19.54 28.88 -10.05
C LYS A 456 -19.09 30.17 -10.73
N LEU A 457 -18.30 30.06 -11.81
CA LEU A 457 -17.73 31.15 -12.58
C LEU A 457 -18.74 31.74 -13.58
#